data_d11e2175b4270e35982b722bbbcd1bc9
#
_entry.id   d11e2175b4270e35982b722bbbcd1bc9
#
_cell.length_a   1.000
_cell.length_b   1.000
_cell.length_c   1.000
_cell.angle_alpha   90.00
_cell.angle_beta   90.00
_cell.angle_gamma   90.00
#
_symmetry.space_group_name_H-M   'P 1'
#
loop_
_entity.id
_entity.type
_entity.pdbx_description
1 polymer ?
#
loop_
_entity_poly.entity_id
_entity_poly.type
_entity_poly.pdbx_seq_one_letter_code
_entity_poly.pdbx_strand_id
1 'polypeptide(L)'
;MPKTYSSVPGNERQETIPCPCCGSARSRPFLACDGFGFVRCRDCAIVYQNPRPVFDDLRRRYGEDYFAYELANESNFYGLMRLGMKDVNFQERADGLRAPRMFLDIGCATGMLIESMRKEGWEVRGVDVCRESAEYGKVHRGVDIFPGTLEEAGFADGIFGAVHFSHLIEHLPDPRSFLGEVKRILAPGGYALITTPNVDGFQARLFGKAWRSAIADHTVLFSRKTLQSLVSEIGFDIQRCVTWGGLAVGTAPSFIKRPMDRLAKKWNFGDVVMVLAAKR
;
A
#
# COMPACT_ATOMS: atom_id res chain seq x y z
N MET A 1 1.70 15.12 8.53
CA MET A 1 1.88 13.81 9.17
C MET A 1 2.20 14.07 10.63
N PRO A 2 1.60 13.37 11.57
CA PRO A 2 2.07 13.42 12.95
C PRO A 2 3.55 13.06 12.95
N LYS A 3 4.33 13.61 13.88
CA LYS A 3 5.77 13.34 14.06
C LYS A 3 6.08 11.88 14.45
N THR A 4 5.13 11.01 14.29
CA THR A 4 5.00 9.75 15.00
C THR A 4 5.98 8.70 14.56
N TYR A 5 6.69 8.71 13.52
CA TYR A 5 7.55 7.56 13.18
C TYR A 5 8.74 7.96 12.28
N SER A 6 9.27 9.16 12.52
CA SER A 6 10.56 9.57 11.93
C SER A 6 11.76 8.85 12.58
N SER A 7 11.55 8.17 13.72
CA SER A 7 12.57 7.37 14.43
C SER A 7 11.93 6.11 15.02
N VAL A 8 12.74 5.05 15.15
CA VAL A 8 12.33 3.80 15.83
C VAL A 8 12.18 4.07 17.33
N PRO A 9 11.05 3.73 17.97
CA PRO A 9 10.94 3.75 19.43
C PRO A 9 12.02 2.89 20.08
N GLY A 10 12.70 3.41 21.12
CA GLY A 10 13.89 2.80 21.71
C GLY A 10 13.67 1.45 22.41
N ASN A 11 12.44 0.98 22.53
CA ASN A 11 12.06 -0.28 23.20
C ASN A 11 11.61 -1.39 22.23
N GLU A 12 11.68 -1.15 20.90
CA GLU A 12 11.29 -2.16 19.92
C GLU A 12 12.42 -3.15 19.63
N ARG A 13 12.06 -4.43 19.59
CA ARG A 13 12.97 -5.50 19.21
C ARG A 13 13.29 -5.38 17.72
N GLN A 14 14.57 -5.56 17.40
CA GLN A 14 15.06 -5.51 16.02
C GLN A 14 15.48 -6.89 15.54
N GLU A 15 15.25 -7.18 14.26
CA GLU A 15 15.70 -8.39 13.59
C GLU A 15 16.47 -8.09 12.30
N THR A 16 17.49 -8.89 12.02
CA THR A 16 18.21 -8.88 10.72
C THR A 16 17.68 -10.02 9.88
N ILE A 17 17.27 -9.70 8.65
CA ILE A 17 16.58 -10.63 7.77
C ILE A 17 17.26 -10.73 6.40
N PRO A 18 17.12 -11.86 5.69
CA PRO A 18 17.34 -11.89 4.24
C PRO A 18 16.28 -11.05 3.52
N CYS A 19 16.44 -10.84 2.23
CA CYS A 19 15.46 -10.09 1.43
C CYS A 19 14.05 -10.69 1.54
N PRO A 20 13.04 -9.93 1.99
CA PRO A 20 11.68 -10.45 2.23
C PRO A 20 10.94 -10.84 0.94
N CYS A 21 11.48 -10.47 -0.23
CA CYS A 21 10.83 -10.77 -1.51
C CYS A 21 11.45 -11.95 -2.25
N CYS A 22 12.79 -12.17 -2.15
CA CYS A 22 13.46 -13.25 -2.88
C CYS A 22 14.33 -14.18 -2.01
N GLY A 23 14.39 -13.94 -0.68
CA GLY A 23 15.17 -14.76 0.26
C GLY A 23 16.69 -14.57 0.19
N SER A 24 17.22 -13.70 -0.66
CA SER A 24 18.66 -13.48 -0.82
C SER A 24 19.27 -12.80 0.41
N ALA A 25 20.43 -13.32 0.87
CA ALA A 25 21.23 -12.67 1.89
C ALA A 25 22.12 -11.53 1.33
N ARG A 26 22.20 -11.37 0.02
CA ARG A 26 23.08 -10.40 -0.63
C ARG A 26 22.40 -9.03 -0.73
N SER A 27 22.90 -8.09 0.04
CA SER A 27 22.40 -6.70 0.02
C SER A 27 23.54 -5.70 -0.01
N ARG A 28 23.21 -4.45 -0.20
CA ARG A 28 24.13 -3.30 -0.06
C ARG A 28 23.41 -2.13 0.61
N PRO A 29 24.10 -1.29 1.37
CA PRO A 29 23.52 -0.08 1.93
C PRO A 29 22.84 0.77 0.84
N PHE A 30 21.68 1.34 1.17
CA PHE A 30 20.92 2.19 0.27
C PHE A 30 20.64 3.57 0.87
N LEU A 31 20.07 3.63 2.07
CA LEU A 31 19.69 4.88 2.73
C LEU A 31 19.87 4.74 4.23
N ALA A 32 20.62 5.67 4.84
CA ALA A 32 20.76 5.76 6.29
C ALA A 32 19.86 6.90 6.82
N CYS A 33 18.94 6.56 7.71
CA CYS A 33 18.04 7.47 8.39
C CYS A 33 18.37 7.55 9.89
N ASP A 34 17.71 8.43 10.63
CA ASP A 34 17.97 8.61 12.05
C ASP A 34 17.36 7.42 12.84
N GLY A 35 18.24 6.51 13.30
CA GLY A 35 17.88 5.33 14.08
C GLY A 35 17.46 4.09 13.28
N PHE A 36 17.39 4.13 11.93
CA PHE A 36 17.11 2.99 11.06
C PHE A 36 17.77 3.14 9.69
N GLY A 37 17.74 2.09 8.88
CA GLY A 37 18.36 2.15 7.56
C GLY A 37 17.77 1.16 6.58
N PHE A 38 17.89 1.49 5.30
CA PHE A 38 17.47 0.62 4.22
C PHE A 38 18.67 0.04 3.49
N VAL A 39 18.53 -1.20 3.07
CA VAL A 39 19.47 -1.87 2.17
C VAL A 39 18.76 -2.22 0.86
N ARG A 40 19.52 -2.35 -0.23
CA ARG A 40 19.00 -2.82 -1.51
C ARG A 40 19.48 -4.24 -1.78
N CYS A 41 18.56 -5.16 -2.03
CA CYS A 41 18.88 -6.51 -2.46
C CYS A 41 19.68 -6.47 -3.79
N ARG A 42 20.73 -7.28 -3.89
CA ARG A 42 21.56 -7.37 -5.11
C ARG A 42 20.91 -8.21 -6.19
N ASP A 43 19.94 -9.07 -5.83
CA ASP A 43 19.32 -10.02 -6.76
C ASP A 43 18.01 -9.49 -7.34
N CYS A 44 17.05 -9.04 -6.52
CA CYS A 44 15.77 -8.53 -6.99
C CYS A 44 15.62 -7.00 -6.96
N ALA A 45 16.65 -6.27 -6.49
CA ALA A 45 16.69 -4.82 -6.40
C ALA A 45 15.66 -4.17 -5.46
N ILE A 46 14.87 -4.95 -4.71
CA ILE A 46 13.96 -4.43 -3.70
C ILE A 46 14.76 -3.70 -2.63
N VAL A 47 14.19 -2.63 -2.08
CA VAL A 47 14.77 -1.89 -0.95
C VAL A 47 14.00 -2.28 0.31
N TYR A 48 14.69 -2.61 1.38
CA TYR A 48 14.04 -3.02 2.62
C TYR A 48 14.83 -2.56 3.85
N GLN A 49 14.14 -2.37 4.95
CA GLN A 49 14.75 -1.99 6.21
C GLN A 49 15.51 -3.18 6.80
N ASN A 50 16.78 -2.95 7.20
CA ASN A 50 17.60 -4.00 7.79
C ASN A 50 18.73 -3.42 8.65
N PRO A 51 18.74 -3.63 10.01
CA PRO A 51 17.70 -4.35 10.75
C PRO A 51 16.34 -3.65 10.71
N ARG A 52 15.27 -4.40 10.97
CA ARG A 52 13.90 -3.88 11.04
C ARG A 52 13.24 -4.23 12.38
N PRO A 53 12.21 -3.50 12.83
CA PRO A 53 11.40 -3.91 13.96
C PRO A 53 10.72 -5.27 13.70
N VAL A 54 10.59 -6.11 14.74
CA VAL A 54 9.74 -7.30 14.66
C VAL A 54 8.28 -6.90 14.48
N PHE A 55 7.52 -7.70 13.74
CA PHE A 55 6.17 -7.35 13.31
C PHE A 55 5.20 -7.09 14.47
N ASP A 56 5.31 -7.86 15.58
CA ASP A 56 4.45 -7.65 16.75
C ASP A 56 4.64 -6.27 17.39
N ASP A 57 5.87 -5.75 17.38
CA ASP A 57 6.16 -4.43 17.95
C ASP A 57 5.67 -3.34 16.97
N LEU A 58 5.83 -3.54 15.66
CA LEU A 58 5.32 -2.64 14.63
C LEU A 58 3.78 -2.54 14.68
N ARG A 59 3.08 -3.68 14.85
CA ARG A 59 1.61 -3.74 14.93
C ARG A 59 1.05 -2.90 16.08
N ARG A 60 1.76 -2.75 17.19
CA ARG A 60 1.32 -1.92 18.33
C ARG A 60 1.23 -0.42 18.04
N ARG A 61 1.81 0.03 16.94
CA ARG A 61 1.74 1.43 16.51
C ARG A 61 0.36 1.81 15.95
N TYR A 62 -0.48 0.81 15.60
CA TYR A 62 -1.81 1.00 15.01
C TYR A 62 -2.92 0.99 16.08
N GLY A 63 -2.92 1.99 16.97
CA GLY A 63 -3.91 2.21 18.03
C GLY A 63 -4.65 3.53 17.88
N GLU A 64 -5.10 4.11 19.01
CA GLU A 64 -5.94 5.32 19.07
C GLU A 64 -5.36 6.54 18.31
N ASP A 65 -4.04 6.80 18.45
CA ASP A 65 -3.39 7.91 17.75
C ASP A 65 -3.41 7.74 16.23
N TYR A 66 -3.22 6.49 15.77
CA TYR A 66 -3.33 6.15 14.36
C TYR A 66 -4.76 6.32 13.86
N PHE A 67 -5.76 5.82 14.60
CA PHE A 67 -7.17 6.01 14.29
C PHE A 67 -7.53 7.50 14.18
N ALA A 68 -7.13 8.32 15.17
CA ALA A 68 -7.40 9.76 15.13
C ALA A 68 -6.80 10.45 13.89
N TYR A 69 -5.59 10.04 13.50
CA TYR A 69 -4.95 10.55 12.30
C TYR A 69 -5.68 10.12 11.02
N GLU A 70 -6.05 8.84 10.89
CA GLU A 70 -6.80 8.31 9.74
C GLU A 70 -8.15 9.03 9.60
N LEU A 71 -8.89 9.18 10.69
CA LEU A 71 -10.19 9.84 10.71
C LEU A 71 -10.08 11.32 10.28
N ALA A 72 -9.06 12.03 10.77
CA ALA A 72 -8.84 13.44 10.42
C ALA A 72 -8.47 13.65 8.93
N ASN A 73 -7.93 12.64 8.27
CA ASN A 73 -7.44 12.71 6.89
C ASN A 73 -8.24 11.85 5.90
N GLU A 74 -9.28 11.14 6.34
CA GLU A 74 -9.99 10.13 5.55
C GLU A 74 -10.51 10.64 4.20
N SER A 75 -11.04 11.86 4.16
CA SER A 75 -11.53 12.46 2.90
C SER A 75 -10.42 12.67 1.87
N ASN A 76 -9.21 13.03 2.32
CA ASN A 76 -8.06 13.18 1.45
C ASN A 76 -7.58 11.82 0.92
N PHE A 77 -7.48 10.82 1.79
CA PHE A 77 -7.08 9.47 1.41
C PHE A 77 -8.09 8.83 0.47
N TYR A 78 -9.38 8.94 0.77
CA TYR A 78 -10.45 8.50 -0.11
C TYR A 78 -10.37 9.17 -1.49
N GLY A 79 -10.17 10.49 -1.55
CA GLY A 79 -10.01 11.21 -2.81
C GLY A 79 -8.84 10.70 -3.65
N LEU A 80 -7.70 10.38 -3.01
CA LEU A 80 -6.52 9.82 -3.68
C LEU A 80 -6.78 8.40 -4.19
N MET A 81 -7.42 7.54 -3.39
CA MET A 81 -7.80 6.18 -3.80
C MET A 81 -8.73 6.21 -5.02
N ARG A 82 -9.79 7.03 -4.99
CA ARG A 82 -10.72 7.19 -6.11
C ARG A 82 -10.05 7.72 -7.38
N LEU A 83 -9.13 8.67 -7.23
CA LEU A 83 -8.34 9.19 -8.36
C LEU A 83 -7.46 8.08 -8.98
N GLY A 84 -6.80 7.30 -8.13
CA GLY A 84 -6.01 6.16 -8.57
C GLY A 84 -6.85 5.12 -9.32
N MET A 85 -8.00 4.72 -8.77
CA MET A 85 -8.94 3.79 -9.42
C MET A 85 -9.39 4.31 -10.80
N LYS A 86 -9.68 5.62 -10.91
CA LYS A 86 -9.99 6.26 -12.19
C LYS A 86 -8.81 6.20 -13.16
N ASP A 87 -7.60 6.46 -12.69
CA ASP A 87 -6.39 6.49 -13.53
C ASP A 87 -6.04 5.10 -14.11
N VAL A 88 -6.43 4.02 -13.42
CA VAL A 88 -6.27 2.66 -13.94
C VAL A 88 -7.51 2.13 -14.68
N ASN A 89 -8.55 2.98 -14.88
CA ASN A 89 -9.81 2.64 -15.55
C ASN A 89 -10.52 1.45 -14.85
N PHE A 90 -10.51 1.42 -13.52
CA PHE A 90 -11.05 0.29 -12.77
C PHE A 90 -12.54 0.08 -13.04
N GLN A 91 -13.35 1.16 -13.07
CA GLN A 91 -14.81 1.07 -13.27
C GLN A 91 -15.16 0.37 -14.58
N GLU A 92 -14.58 0.80 -15.71
CA GLU A 92 -14.83 0.19 -17.03
C GLU A 92 -14.50 -1.31 -17.05
N ARG A 93 -13.43 -1.69 -16.35
CA ARG A 93 -13.01 -3.09 -16.25
C ARG A 93 -13.91 -3.89 -15.34
N ALA A 94 -14.37 -3.29 -14.24
CA ALA A 94 -15.29 -3.89 -13.29
C ALA A 94 -16.68 -4.15 -13.89
N ASP A 95 -17.13 -3.30 -14.83
CA ASP A 95 -18.40 -3.50 -15.55
C ASP A 95 -18.34 -4.71 -16.49
N GLY A 96 -17.15 -5.07 -16.99
CA GLY A 96 -16.91 -6.30 -17.77
C GLY A 96 -16.52 -7.54 -16.95
N LEU A 97 -16.51 -7.44 -15.61
CA LEU A 97 -16.05 -8.50 -14.74
C LEU A 97 -17.02 -9.69 -14.74
N ARG A 98 -16.47 -10.90 -14.99
CA ARG A 98 -17.21 -12.17 -14.89
C ARG A 98 -17.11 -12.84 -13.50
N ALA A 99 -16.25 -12.30 -12.63
CA ALA A 99 -16.07 -12.75 -11.25
C ALA A 99 -17.18 -12.19 -10.33
N PRO A 100 -17.32 -12.72 -9.10
CA PRO A 100 -18.26 -12.19 -8.10
C PRO A 100 -18.08 -10.69 -7.89
N ARG A 101 -19.19 -9.95 -7.76
CA ARG A 101 -19.14 -8.49 -7.50
C ARG A 101 -18.92 -8.21 -6.01
N MET A 102 -17.89 -8.85 -5.45
CA MET A 102 -17.47 -8.71 -4.06
C MET A 102 -16.12 -7.97 -4.01
N PHE A 103 -16.07 -6.89 -3.25
CA PHE A 103 -14.91 -5.99 -3.11
C PHE A 103 -14.33 -6.08 -1.69
N LEU A 104 -13.03 -6.29 -1.60
CA LEU A 104 -12.28 -6.24 -0.35
C LEU A 104 -11.34 -5.04 -0.35
N ASP A 105 -11.33 -4.28 0.75
CA ASP A 105 -10.30 -3.29 1.03
C ASP A 105 -9.46 -3.74 2.24
N ILE A 106 -8.17 -3.90 2.06
CA ILE A 106 -7.23 -4.34 3.11
C ILE A 106 -6.43 -3.13 3.59
N GLY A 107 -6.41 -2.88 4.90
CA GLY A 107 -5.97 -1.61 5.48
C GLY A 107 -7.00 -0.52 5.17
N CYS A 108 -8.28 -0.85 5.38
CA CYS A 108 -9.40 -0.01 4.96
C CYS A 108 -9.70 1.15 5.92
N ALA A 109 -8.96 1.28 7.02
CA ALA A 109 -9.17 2.26 8.07
C ALA A 109 -10.66 2.34 8.49
N THR A 110 -11.27 3.54 8.46
CA THR A 110 -12.68 3.76 8.82
C THR A 110 -13.69 3.21 7.82
N GLY A 111 -13.25 2.62 6.70
CA GLY A 111 -14.13 2.01 5.70
C GLY A 111 -14.82 2.96 4.73
N MET A 112 -14.33 4.20 4.55
CA MET A 112 -14.95 5.18 3.64
C MET A 112 -14.97 4.68 2.19
N LEU A 113 -13.92 4.00 1.72
CA LEU A 113 -13.89 3.44 0.37
C LEU A 113 -14.91 2.32 0.20
N ILE A 114 -14.96 1.37 1.13
CA ILE A 114 -15.90 0.24 1.02
C ILE A 114 -17.35 0.68 1.16
N GLU A 115 -17.64 1.73 1.95
CA GLU A 115 -18.97 2.36 1.98
C GLU A 115 -19.37 2.90 0.59
N SER A 116 -18.42 3.58 -0.09
CA SER A 116 -18.64 4.09 -1.46
C SER A 116 -18.86 2.95 -2.45
N MET A 117 -18.03 1.90 -2.40
CA MET A 117 -18.17 0.75 -3.30
C MET A 117 -19.50 0.01 -3.10
N ARG A 118 -20.01 -0.06 -1.87
CA ARG A 118 -21.33 -0.61 -1.59
C ARG A 118 -22.45 0.21 -2.28
N LYS A 119 -22.36 1.53 -2.26
CA LYS A 119 -23.29 2.43 -2.96
C LYS A 119 -23.22 2.25 -4.49
N GLU A 120 -22.09 1.75 -5.01
CA GLU A 120 -21.88 1.41 -6.42
C GLU A 120 -22.29 -0.04 -6.77
N GLY A 121 -22.95 -0.74 -5.85
CA GLY A 121 -23.53 -2.07 -6.06
C GLY A 121 -22.56 -3.24 -5.85
N TRP A 122 -21.48 -3.03 -5.09
CA TRP A 122 -20.60 -4.11 -4.66
C TRP A 122 -21.06 -4.69 -3.31
N GLU A 123 -20.93 -6.00 -3.14
CA GLU A 123 -20.80 -6.56 -1.81
C GLU A 123 -19.42 -6.21 -1.28
N VAL A 124 -19.32 -5.76 -0.03
CA VAL A 124 -18.08 -5.20 0.50
C VAL A 124 -17.65 -5.91 1.77
N ARG A 125 -16.32 -6.01 1.93
CA ARG A 125 -15.65 -6.42 3.16
C ARG A 125 -14.45 -5.51 3.38
N GLY A 126 -14.09 -5.30 4.64
CA GLY A 126 -12.88 -4.61 5.04
C GLY A 126 -12.03 -5.48 5.96
N VAL A 127 -10.73 -5.21 5.97
CA VAL A 127 -9.78 -5.76 6.95
C VAL A 127 -8.90 -4.60 7.41
N ASP A 128 -8.78 -4.42 8.72
CA ASP A 128 -7.86 -3.44 9.30
C ASP A 128 -7.36 -3.92 10.67
N VAL A 129 -6.08 -3.71 10.98
CA VAL A 129 -5.51 -4.13 12.28
C VAL A 129 -5.89 -3.19 13.43
N CYS A 130 -6.34 -1.97 13.12
CA CYS A 130 -6.82 -0.99 14.09
C CYS A 130 -8.27 -1.30 14.46
N ARG A 131 -8.48 -1.73 15.71
CA ARG A 131 -9.82 -2.09 16.21
C ARG A 131 -10.76 -0.90 16.27
N GLU A 132 -10.24 0.26 16.62
CA GLU A 132 -10.98 1.53 16.72
C GLU A 132 -11.52 1.93 15.34
N SER A 133 -10.71 1.78 14.29
CA SER A 133 -11.12 2.01 12.90
C SER A 133 -12.22 1.06 12.46
N ALA A 134 -12.08 -0.24 12.77
CA ALA A 134 -13.07 -1.26 12.42
C ALA A 134 -14.42 -1.01 13.13
N GLU A 135 -14.39 -0.68 14.42
CA GLU A 135 -15.61 -0.38 15.18
C GLU A 135 -16.28 0.91 14.67
N TYR A 136 -15.49 1.95 14.37
CA TYR A 136 -16.02 3.17 13.76
C TYR A 136 -16.73 2.88 12.43
N GLY A 137 -16.12 2.10 11.55
CA GLY A 137 -16.70 1.71 10.26
C GLY A 137 -18.02 0.96 10.43
N LYS A 138 -18.10 0.04 11.39
CA LYS A 138 -19.31 -0.70 11.71
C LYS A 138 -20.43 0.20 12.23
N VAL A 139 -20.12 1.07 13.20
CA VAL A 139 -21.11 1.92 13.88
C VAL A 139 -21.60 3.06 12.98
N HIS A 140 -20.67 3.76 12.32
CA HIS A 140 -20.98 5.01 11.61
C HIS A 140 -21.24 4.83 10.11
N ARG A 141 -20.73 3.73 9.49
CA ARG A 141 -20.88 3.47 8.05
C ARG A 141 -21.67 2.21 7.74
N GLY A 142 -21.93 1.37 8.77
CA GLY A 142 -22.62 0.09 8.61
C GLY A 142 -21.88 -0.88 7.69
N VAL A 143 -20.54 -0.81 7.65
CA VAL A 143 -19.69 -1.71 6.86
C VAL A 143 -19.06 -2.77 7.75
N ASP A 144 -18.81 -3.95 7.18
CA ASP A 144 -18.21 -5.08 7.88
C ASP A 144 -16.69 -5.04 7.70
N ILE A 145 -15.97 -4.74 8.79
CA ILE A 145 -14.51 -4.67 8.84
C ILE A 145 -14.01 -5.68 9.87
N PHE A 146 -13.19 -6.62 9.43
CA PHE A 146 -12.53 -7.58 10.32
C PHE A 146 -11.34 -6.88 11.02
N PRO A 147 -11.29 -6.87 12.37
CA PRO A 147 -10.20 -6.22 13.12
C PRO A 147 -9.00 -7.15 13.27
N GLY A 148 -8.15 -7.24 12.24
CA GLY A 148 -7.00 -8.14 12.21
C GLY A 148 -6.24 -8.09 10.89
N THR A 149 -5.41 -9.10 10.64
CA THR A 149 -4.68 -9.26 9.37
C THR A 149 -5.54 -10.00 8.33
N LEU A 150 -5.09 -9.97 7.07
CA LEU A 150 -5.76 -10.71 5.98
C LEU A 150 -5.79 -12.21 6.26
N GLU A 151 -4.69 -12.75 6.78
CA GLU A 151 -4.55 -14.17 7.11
C GLU A 151 -5.48 -14.57 8.27
N GLU A 152 -5.60 -13.70 9.30
CA GLU A 152 -6.50 -13.91 10.43
C GLU A 152 -7.99 -13.90 10.01
N ALA A 153 -8.33 -13.15 8.96
CA ALA A 153 -9.71 -13.09 8.43
C ALA A 153 -10.17 -14.40 7.78
N GLY A 154 -9.26 -15.25 7.32
CA GLY A 154 -9.54 -16.62 6.87
C GLY A 154 -10.53 -16.73 5.69
N PHE A 155 -10.51 -15.80 4.76
CA PHE A 155 -11.42 -15.80 3.61
C PHE A 155 -11.25 -17.06 2.74
N ALA A 156 -12.35 -17.54 2.16
CA ALA A 156 -12.33 -18.67 1.23
C ALA A 156 -11.65 -18.30 -0.11
N ASP A 157 -11.21 -19.33 -0.85
CA ASP A 157 -10.59 -19.18 -2.17
C ASP A 157 -11.57 -18.57 -3.17
N GLY A 158 -11.10 -17.61 -3.94
CA GLY A 158 -11.80 -17.16 -5.14
C GLY A 158 -13.11 -16.41 -4.92
N ILE A 159 -13.36 -15.84 -3.73
CA ILE A 159 -14.63 -15.17 -3.44
C ILE A 159 -14.67 -13.71 -3.87
N PHE A 160 -13.52 -13.03 -4.02
CA PHE A 160 -13.49 -11.62 -4.36
C PHE A 160 -13.31 -11.38 -5.85
N GLY A 161 -14.12 -10.48 -6.42
CA GLY A 161 -13.93 -9.96 -7.77
C GLY A 161 -12.90 -8.84 -7.82
N ALA A 162 -12.72 -8.11 -6.73
CA ALA A 162 -11.69 -7.10 -6.60
C ALA A 162 -11.15 -7.02 -5.17
N VAL A 163 -9.82 -6.86 -5.05
CA VAL A 163 -9.11 -6.62 -3.79
C VAL A 163 -8.29 -5.34 -3.95
N HIS A 164 -8.50 -4.40 -3.05
CA HIS A 164 -7.78 -3.13 -3.00
C HIS A 164 -6.93 -3.06 -1.73
N PHE A 165 -5.75 -2.47 -1.85
CA PHE A 165 -4.93 -2.04 -0.72
C PHE A 165 -4.04 -0.87 -1.14
N SER A 166 -4.01 0.14 -0.28
CA SER A 166 -3.31 1.39 -0.54
C SER A 166 -2.46 1.77 0.64
N HIS A 167 -1.17 2.00 0.41
CA HIS A 167 -0.21 2.32 1.45
C HIS A 167 -0.20 1.29 2.59
N LEU A 168 -0.22 0.00 2.22
CA LEU A 168 -0.20 -1.14 3.12
C LEU A 168 1.02 -2.05 2.89
N ILE A 169 1.29 -2.42 1.63
CA ILE A 169 2.28 -3.45 1.29
C ILE A 169 3.71 -3.08 1.75
N GLU A 170 4.02 -1.80 1.86
CA GLU A 170 5.29 -1.28 2.37
C GLU A 170 5.49 -1.49 3.87
N HIS A 171 4.43 -1.75 4.62
CA HIS A 171 4.46 -2.01 6.06
C HIS A 171 4.56 -3.50 6.41
N LEU A 172 4.34 -4.37 5.42
CA LEU A 172 4.23 -5.80 5.65
C LEU A 172 5.60 -6.49 5.78
N PRO A 173 5.73 -7.46 6.70
CA PRO A 173 6.98 -8.19 6.90
C PRO A 173 7.32 -9.14 5.75
N ASP A 174 6.30 -9.69 5.07
CA ASP A 174 6.42 -10.61 3.94
C ASP A 174 5.42 -10.25 2.82
N PRO A 175 5.79 -9.29 1.95
CA PRO A 175 4.94 -8.89 0.84
C PRO A 175 4.66 -10.02 -0.17
N ARG A 176 5.56 -11.01 -0.28
CA ARG A 176 5.38 -12.12 -1.20
C ARG A 176 4.27 -13.05 -0.74
N SER A 177 4.28 -13.45 0.52
CA SER A 177 3.24 -14.28 1.13
C SER A 177 1.88 -13.57 1.08
N PHE A 178 1.84 -12.30 1.46
CA PHE A 178 0.64 -11.46 1.39
C PHE A 178 0.03 -11.42 -0.02
N LEU A 179 0.83 -11.17 -1.06
CA LEU A 179 0.33 -11.19 -2.45
C LEU A 179 -0.13 -12.59 -2.89
N GLY A 180 0.48 -13.65 -2.36
CA GLY A 180 0.01 -15.02 -2.55
C GLY A 180 -1.39 -15.23 -1.98
N GLU A 181 -1.63 -14.72 -0.77
CA GLU A 181 -2.94 -14.76 -0.11
C GLU A 181 -3.98 -13.92 -0.87
N VAL A 182 -3.62 -12.69 -1.28
CA VAL A 182 -4.47 -11.86 -2.16
C VAL A 182 -4.87 -12.62 -3.43
N LYS A 183 -3.89 -13.31 -4.06
CA LYS A 183 -4.18 -14.13 -5.25
C LYS A 183 -5.11 -15.29 -4.94
N ARG A 184 -4.94 -15.97 -3.79
CA ARG A 184 -5.78 -17.10 -3.38
C ARG A 184 -7.25 -16.70 -3.28
N ILE A 185 -7.54 -15.59 -2.57
CA ILE A 185 -8.91 -15.13 -2.30
C ILE A 185 -9.59 -14.45 -3.50
N LEU A 186 -8.81 -13.95 -4.48
CA LEU A 186 -9.37 -13.42 -5.74
C LEU A 186 -9.96 -14.54 -6.60
N ALA A 187 -11.11 -14.30 -7.18
CA ALA A 187 -11.68 -15.16 -8.23
C ALA A 187 -10.84 -15.12 -9.51
N PRO A 188 -10.88 -16.17 -10.37
CA PRO A 188 -10.27 -16.11 -11.70
C PRO A 188 -10.77 -14.88 -12.47
N GLY A 189 -9.84 -14.12 -13.06
CA GLY A 189 -10.13 -12.86 -13.74
C GLY A 189 -10.42 -11.67 -12.82
N GLY A 190 -10.44 -11.85 -11.49
CA GLY A 190 -10.57 -10.78 -10.51
C GLY A 190 -9.36 -9.86 -10.47
N TYR A 191 -9.51 -8.66 -9.94
CA TYR A 191 -8.51 -7.59 -9.96
C TYR A 191 -7.91 -7.30 -8.59
N ALA A 192 -6.58 -7.14 -8.54
CA ALA A 192 -5.85 -6.52 -7.44
C ALA A 192 -5.50 -5.06 -7.80
N LEU A 193 -5.83 -4.13 -6.90
CA LEU A 193 -5.52 -2.70 -6.99
C LEU A 193 -4.50 -2.38 -5.89
N ILE A 194 -3.27 -2.09 -6.29
CA ILE A 194 -2.12 -2.00 -5.39
C ILE A 194 -1.52 -0.60 -5.46
N THR A 195 -1.53 0.14 -4.37
CA THR A 195 -0.91 1.48 -4.29
C THR A 195 0.16 1.51 -3.22
N THR A 196 1.35 2.05 -3.54
CA THR A 196 2.47 2.18 -2.59
C THR A 196 3.40 3.33 -2.99
N PRO A 197 4.23 3.90 -2.08
CA PRO A 197 5.27 4.85 -2.43
C PRO A 197 6.27 4.28 -3.44
N ASN A 198 6.80 5.17 -4.30
CA ASN A 198 7.76 4.81 -5.34
C ASN A 198 9.17 5.30 -4.98
N VAL A 199 10.04 4.39 -4.53
CA VAL A 199 11.42 4.71 -4.12
C VAL A 199 12.30 5.23 -5.27
N ASP A 200 11.92 4.99 -6.52
CA ASP A 200 12.57 5.55 -7.70
C ASP A 200 11.87 6.83 -8.22
N GLY A 201 10.87 7.33 -7.48
CA GLY A 201 10.17 8.57 -7.79
C GLY A 201 11.05 9.81 -7.69
N PHE A 202 10.57 10.91 -8.26
CA PHE A 202 11.30 12.18 -8.29
C PHE A 202 11.63 12.69 -6.88
N GLN A 203 10.68 12.66 -5.95
CA GLN A 203 10.91 13.13 -4.59
C GLN A 203 11.89 12.24 -3.82
N ALA A 204 11.80 10.91 -3.97
CA ALA A 204 12.73 9.99 -3.33
C ALA A 204 14.19 10.26 -3.77
N ARG A 205 14.40 10.50 -5.05
CA ARG A 205 15.73 10.84 -5.61
C ARG A 205 16.23 12.21 -5.16
N LEU A 206 15.33 13.21 -5.09
CA LEU A 206 15.69 14.58 -4.74
C LEU A 206 16.00 14.73 -3.26
N PHE A 207 15.15 14.14 -2.39
CA PHE A 207 15.22 14.36 -0.95
C PHE A 207 16.00 13.26 -0.19
N GLY A 208 16.26 12.11 -0.80
CA GLY A 208 17.00 11.02 -0.17
C GLY A 208 16.42 10.65 1.21
N LYS A 209 17.21 10.74 2.28
CA LYS A 209 16.75 10.44 3.65
C LYS A 209 15.64 11.38 4.17
N ALA A 210 15.47 12.54 3.59
CA ALA A 210 14.38 13.47 3.90
C ALA A 210 13.11 13.21 3.07
N TRP A 211 13.09 12.18 2.25
CA TRP A 211 11.88 11.78 1.54
C TRP A 211 10.80 11.33 2.54
N ARG A 212 9.59 11.84 2.34
CA ARG A 212 8.46 11.65 3.27
C ARG A 212 8.08 10.18 3.53
N SER A 213 8.44 9.27 2.63
CA SER A 213 8.20 7.83 2.78
C SER A 213 9.44 7.05 3.23
N ALA A 214 10.56 7.71 3.53
CA ALA A 214 11.70 7.11 4.20
C ALA A 214 11.46 7.20 5.74
N ILE A 215 10.53 6.41 6.24
CA ILE A 215 10.09 6.40 7.65
C ILE A 215 10.26 5.02 8.26
N ALA A 216 10.33 4.97 9.60
CA ALA A 216 10.58 3.74 10.35
C ALA A 216 9.47 2.68 10.24
N ASP A 217 8.25 3.09 9.82
CA ASP A 217 7.12 2.17 9.62
C ASP A 217 7.17 1.42 8.30
N HIS A 218 7.90 1.95 7.30
CA HIS A 218 8.03 1.29 6.02
C HIS A 218 9.14 0.23 6.08
N THR A 219 8.78 -1.02 6.10
CA THR A 219 9.73 -2.15 6.14
C THR A 219 10.27 -2.50 4.76
N VAL A 220 9.50 -2.22 3.69
CA VAL A 220 9.88 -2.47 2.29
C VAL A 220 9.51 -1.24 1.44
N LEU A 221 10.42 -0.84 0.56
CA LEU A 221 10.19 0.24 -0.39
C LEU A 221 10.24 -0.29 -1.82
N PHE A 222 9.18 -0.06 -2.55
CA PHE A 222 9.03 -0.52 -3.93
C PHE A 222 9.39 0.56 -4.93
N SER A 223 10.09 0.18 -5.99
CA SER A 223 10.04 0.95 -7.23
C SER A 223 8.91 0.41 -8.12
N ARG A 224 8.51 1.19 -9.12
CA ARG A 224 7.56 0.70 -10.14
C ARG A 224 7.99 -0.64 -10.73
N LYS A 225 9.29 -0.81 -11.02
CA LYS A 225 9.84 -2.04 -11.59
C LYS A 225 9.79 -3.21 -10.62
N THR A 226 10.23 -3.02 -9.38
CA THR A 226 10.27 -4.11 -8.39
C THR A 226 8.88 -4.54 -7.96
N LEU A 227 7.90 -3.62 -7.87
CA LEU A 227 6.51 -3.95 -7.61
C LEU A 227 5.92 -4.80 -8.75
N GLN A 228 6.11 -4.36 -10.00
CA GLN A 228 5.63 -5.09 -11.17
C GLN A 228 6.26 -6.48 -11.28
N SER A 229 7.58 -6.61 -11.03
CA SER A 229 8.27 -7.90 -11.04
C SER A 229 7.67 -8.85 -10.02
N LEU A 230 7.52 -8.41 -8.75
CA LEU A 230 6.97 -9.22 -7.68
C LEU A 230 5.53 -9.66 -7.98
N VAL A 231 4.67 -8.74 -8.43
CA VAL A 231 3.26 -9.01 -8.78
C VAL A 231 3.18 -10.03 -9.93
N SER A 232 4.04 -9.89 -10.96
CA SER A 232 4.08 -10.84 -12.09
C SER A 232 4.62 -12.22 -11.69
N GLU A 233 5.63 -12.27 -10.82
CA GLU A 233 6.21 -13.52 -10.31
C GLU A 233 5.20 -14.34 -9.47
N ILE A 234 4.31 -13.66 -8.73
CA ILE A 234 3.20 -14.32 -8.03
C ILE A 234 2.16 -14.90 -9.01
N GLY A 235 2.19 -14.45 -10.26
CA GLY A 235 1.33 -14.96 -11.35
C GLY A 235 0.10 -14.12 -11.59
N PHE A 236 0.18 -12.84 -11.33
CA PHE A 236 -0.78 -11.84 -11.82
C PHE A 236 -0.40 -11.37 -13.23
N ASP A 237 -1.41 -10.92 -13.97
CA ASP A 237 -1.24 -10.23 -15.25
C ASP A 237 -1.45 -8.73 -15.07
N ILE A 238 -0.40 -7.93 -15.29
CA ILE A 238 -0.44 -6.49 -15.07
C ILE A 238 -1.22 -5.83 -16.20
N GLN A 239 -2.38 -5.30 -15.87
CA GLN A 239 -3.28 -4.64 -16.80
C GLN A 239 -2.93 -3.17 -16.99
N ARG A 240 -2.52 -2.48 -15.92
CA ARG A 240 -2.13 -1.09 -15.95
C ARG A 240 -1.21 -0.73 -14.79
N CYS A 241 -0.26 0.16 -15.05
CA CYS A 241 0.60 0.73 -14.03
C CYS A 241 0.72 2.24 -14.26
N VAL A 242 0.41 3.03 -13.25
CA VAL A 242 0.45 4.49 -13.30
C VAL A 242 1.26 5.02 -12.12
N THR A 243 1.82 6.23 -12.27
CA THR A 243 2.46 6.94 -11.17
C THR A 243 1.93 8.36 -11.10
N TRP A 244 1.91 8.94 -9.90
CA TRP A 244 1.53 10.34 -9.68
C TRP A 244 2.30 10.96 -8.52
N GLY A 245 2.11 12.29 -8.29
CA GLY A 245 2.81 13.03 -7.26
C GLY A 245 4.20 13.47 -7.72
N GLY A 246 4.30 14.63 -8.39
CA GLY A 246 5.58 15.23 -8.76
C GLY A 246 6.21 16.01 -7.59
N LEU A 247 5.45 16.90 -6.96
CA LEU A 247 5.89 17.71 -5.82
C LEU A 247 4.86 17.63 -4.68
N ALA A 248 5.35 17.53 -3.44
CA ALA A 248 4.48 17.54 -2.27
C ALA A 248 3.71 18.87 -2.15
N VAL A 249 2.54 18.85 -1.51
CA VAL A 249 1.76 20.06 -1.22
C VAL A 249 2.61 20.98 -0.32
N GLY A 250 2.67 22.26 -0.68
CA GLY A 250 3.46 23.25 0.06
C GLY A 250 4.93 23.38 -0.35
N THR A 251 5.47 22.52 -1.22
CA THR A 251 6.87 22.59 -1.67
C THR A 251 7.07 23.53 -2.87
N ALA A 252 6.01 23.87 -3.60
CA ALA A 252 6.07 24.80 -4.73
C ALA A 252 4.72 25.44 -5.00
N PRO A 253 4.68 26.65 -5.61
CA PRO A 253 3.47 27.27 -6.09
C PRO A 253 2.70 26.38 -7.07
N SER A 254 1.37 26.53 -7.12
CA SER A 254 0.48 25.68 -7.94
C SER A 254 0.80 25.70 -9.45
N PHE A 255 1.33 26.80 -9.96
CA PHE A 255 1.71 26.96 -11.37
C PHE A 255 2.97 26.13 -11.74
N ILE A 256 3.83 25.80 -10.77
CA ILE A 256 4.97 24.87 -10.94
C ILE A 256 4.51 23.45 -10.67
N LYS A 257 3.74 23.24 -9.59
CA LYS A 257 3.29 21.92 -9.16
C LYS A 257 2.48 21.20 -10.23
N ARG A 258 1.47 21.86 -10.81
CA ARG A 258 0.59 21.24 -11.82
C ARG A 258 1.33 20.71 -13.06
N PRO A 259 2.25 21.45 -13.72
CA PRO A 259 3.07 20.91 -14.78
C PRO A 259 3.96 19.73 -14.34
N MET A 260 4.60 19.84 -13.17
CA MET A 260 5.43 18.77 -12.62
C MET A 260 4.64 17.49 -12.36
N ASP A 261 3.44 17.59 -11.80
CA ASP A 261 2.55 16.43 -11.58
C ASP A 261 2.14 15.78 -12.93
N ARG A 262 1.88 16.57 -13.96
CA ARG A 262 1.60 16.06 -15.31
C ARG A 262 2.81 15.34 -15.92
N LEU A 263 3.99 15.91 -15.79
CA LEU A 263 5.23 15.32 -16.29
C LEU A 263 5.57 14.03 -15.50
N ALA A 264 5.43 14.03 -14.17
CA ALA A 264 5.62 12.87 -13.33
C ALA A 264 4.72 11.71 -13.76
N LYS A 265 3.44 12.00 -14.05
CA LYS A 265 2.49 11.02 -14.55
C LYS A 265 2.85 10.54 -15.96
N LYS A 266 3.19 11.46 -16.88
CA LYS A 266 3.52 11.13 -18.29
C LYS A 266 4.77 10.27 -18.41
N TRP A 267 5.80 10.54 -17.60
CA TRP A 267 7.09 9.85 -17.67
C TRP A 267 7.28 8.78 -16.59
N ASN A 268 6.22 8.48 -15.82
CA ASN A 268 6.22 7.42 -14.80
C ASN A 268 7.30 7.56 -13.71
N PHE A 269 7.61 8.79 -13.26
CA PHE A 269 8.51 9.06 -12.16
C PHE A 269 7.83 9.72 -10.95
N GLY A 270 6.51 9.53 -10.81
CA GLY A 270 5.75 10.02 -9.66
C GLY A 270 6.16 9.36 -8.35
N ASP A 271 5.83 10.02 -7.25
CA ASP A 271 6.18 9.63 -5.87
C ASP A 271 5.38 8.42 -5.36
N VAL A 272 4.25 8.14 -6.00
CA VAL A 272 3.38 7.00 -5.72
C VAL A 272 3.20 6.18 -6.99
N VAL A 273 3.14 4.87 -6.85
CA VAL A 273 2.83 3.94 -7.94
C VAL A 273 1.55 3.17 -7.63
N MET A 274 0.70 2.99 -8.63
CA MET A 274 -0.45 2.11 -8.58
C MET A 274 -0.39 1.08 -9.70
N VAL A 275 -0.66 -0.16 -9.35
CA VAL A 275 -0.78 -1.30 -10.26
C VAL A 275 -2.20 -1.84 -10.20
N LEU A 276 -2.81 -2.03 -11.36
CA LEU A 276 -3.98 -2.86 -11.54
C LEU A 276 -3.52 -4.17 -12.19
N ALA A 277 -3.78 -5.28 -11.52
CA ALA A 277 -3.38 -6.60 -11.97
C ALA A 277 -4.55 -7.58 -11.92
N ALA A 278 -4.66 -8.48 -12.91
CA ALA A 278 -5.69 -9.51 -12.96
C ALA A 278 -5.12 -10.86 -12.50
N LYS A 279 -5.91 -11.64 -11.76
CA LYS A 279 -5.61 -13.05 -11.48
C LYS A 279 -5.80 -13.86 -12.76
N ARG A 280 -4.73 -14.54 -13.16
CA ARG A 280 -4.79 -15.57 -14.23
C ARG A 280 -5.58 -16.79 -13.79
#